data_aaf4a7cede0acaa5ca13a79cbd4079bf
#
_entry.id   aaf4a7cede0acaa5ca13a79cbd4079bf
#
_cell.length_a   1.000
_cell.length_b   1.000
_cell.length_c   1.000
_cell.angle_alpha   90.00
_cell.angle_beta   90.00
_cell.angle_gamma   90.00
#
_symmetry.space_group_name_H-M   'P 1'
#
loop_
_entity.id
_entity.type
_entity.pdbx_description
1 polymer ?
#
loop_
_entity_poly.entity_id
_entity_poly.type
_entity_poly.pdbx_seq_one_letter_code
_entity_poly.pdbx_strand_id
1 'polypeptide(L)'
;MKFLCGFFLLSLSALARASGDATPVLITVASIPVEFLLFGLTLLGVALFHNQTFQVALTGLATVSLYKLMFTGFKTGTGVMGLVGHIGHEWVTLANLFGLLMGFALLARHFEKSHVPVILPRYLPNDWKGGFAMLVMVFFISSFLDNIAAALIGGAMAHQLFRAKVHIGYLAAIVAASNAGGAWSVVGDTTTTMMWIAGVSPAEVVECLFAALLALFIFGIPAARLQHAYSPIIKNAHRHVRIDWGRIFIVLLILVFAMITNIVVNSNFSTVANSFPFIGAAVWAAILVSIPVRRHDWEVLPENLKGTLFLLSLVTMASMMPVEALPAASWQTAMGLGFVSAVFDNIPLTALALKQGGYDWGFLAYAVGFGGSMLWFGSSAGVALSNMYPEAKSVGQWLRHGWFIAVAYGVSFLAMVAVVGWHPAGQPTG
;
A
#
# COMPACT_ATOMS: atom_id res chain seq x y z
N MET A 1 28.07 -12.45 -24.65
CA MET A 1 27.79 -12.79 -26.03
C MET A 1 26.95 -14.05 -26.22
N LYS A 2 27.14 -15.15 -25.48
CA LYS A 2 26.29 -16.37 -25.61
C LYS A 2 24.82 -16.20 -25.14
N PHE A 3 24.55 -15.31 -24.23
CA PHE A 3 23.18 -14.99 -23.77
C PHE A 3 22.38 -14.16 -24.79
N LEU A 4 23.05 -13.26 -25.55
CA LEU A 4 22.41 -12.48 -26.62
C LEU A 4 22.06 -13.33 -27.83
N CYS A 5 22.87 -14.34 -28.17
CA CYS A 5 22.58 -15.25 -29.29
C CYS A 5 21.41 -16.19 -28.98
N GLY A 6 21.25 -16.65 -27.72
CA GLY A 6 20.08 -17.43 -27.30
C GLY A 6 18.76 -16.65 -27.37
N PHE A 7 18.83 -15.37 -27.04
CA PHE A 7 17.65 -14.47 -27.11
C PHE A 7 17.26 -14.19 -28.59
N PHE A 8 18.23 -14.08 -29.50
CA PHE A 8 17.98 -13.85 -30.92
C PHE A 8 17.42 -15.08 -31.65
N LEU A 9 17.81 -16.30 -31.27
CA LEU A 9 17.29 -17.55 -31.82
C LEU A 9 15.88 -17.87 -31.34
N LEU A 10 15.51 -17.50 -30.12
CA LEU A 10 14.13 -17.58 -29.61
C LEU A 10 13.21 -16.55 -30.29
N SER A 11 13.73 -15.38 -30.70
CA SER A 11 12.95 -14.37 -31.40
C SER A 11 12.55 -14.76 -32.82
N LEU A 12 13.38 -15.55 -33.55
CA LEU A 12 13.08 -16.02 -34.90
C LEU A 12 12.01 -17.14 -34.96
N SER A 13 11.91 -17.97 -33.91
CA SER A 13 10.85 -18.99 -33.83
C SER A 13 9.48 -18.42 -33.41
N ALA A 14 9.46 -17.26 -32.76
CA ALA A 14 8.24 -16.59 -32.34
C ALA A 14 7.59 -15.76 -33.47
N LEU A 15 8.37 -15.20 -34.37
CA LEU A 15 7.83 -14.48 -35.56
C LEU A 15 7.03 -15.37 -36.52
N ALA A 16 7.28 -16.66 -36.53
CA ALA A 16 6.56 -17.61 -37.41
C ALA A 16 5.16 -18.00 -36.87
N ARG A 17 4.78 -17.62 -35.65
CA ARG A 17 3.51 -17.98 -35.02
C ARG A 17 2.50 -16.83 -34.88
N ALA A 18 2.78 -15.67 -35.41
CA ALA A 18 1.97 -14.45 -35.24
C ALA A 18 0.74 -14.33 -36.15
N SER A 19 0.29 -15.41 -36.77
CA SER A 19 -0.91 -15.41 -37.61
C SER A 19 -1.82 -16.60 -37.30
N GLY A 20 -2.77 -16.39 -36.41
CA GLY A 20 -3.82 -17.33 -36.08
C GLY A 20 -4.32 -17.16 -34.64
N ASP A 21 -5.58 -17.45 -34.38
CA ASP A 21 -6.22 -17.44 -33.04
C ASP A 21 -5.43 -18.25 -32.02
N ALA A 22 -4.36 -17.66 -31.48
CA ALA A 22 -3.47 -18.33 -30.53
C ALA A 22 -3.89 -17.95 -29.12
N THR A 23 -4.35 -18.94 -28.36
CA THR A 23 -4.35 -18.92 -26.90
C THR A 23 -2.99 -18.40 -26.39
N PRO A 24 -2.95 -17.54 -25.38
CA PRO A 24 -1.69 -17.00 -24.85
C PRO A 24 -0.75 -18.15 -24.47
N VAL A 25 0.44 -18.16 -25.08
CA VAL A 25 1.44 -19.21 -24.85
C VAL A 25 2.25 -18.86 -23.61
N LEU A 26 2.17 -19.70 -22.57
CA LEU A 26 2.96 -19.52 -21.38
C LEU A 26 4.42 -19.98 -21.64
N ILE A 27 5.37 -19.05 -21.65
CA ILE A 27 6.81 -19.38 -21.76
C ILE A 27 7.38 -19.43 -20.34
N THR A 28 7.97 -20.56 -19.96
CA THR A 28 8.51 -20.78 -18.62
C THR A 28 10.01 -21.02 -18.65
N VAL A 29 10.72 -20.55 -17.60
CA VAL A 29 12.10 -20.88 -17.28
C VAL A 29 12.11 -21.52 -15.90
N ALA A 30 12.59 -22.73 -15.77
CA ALA A 30 12.53 -23.53 -14.54
C ALA A 30 11.11 -23.61 -13.93
N SER A 31 10.09 -23.83 -14.77
CA SER A 31 8.67 -23.87 -14.41
C SER A 31 8.06 -22.55 -13.94
N ILE A 32 8.79 -21.43 -13.97
CA ILE A 32 8.28 -20.11 -13.62
C ILE A 32 8.02 -19.34 -14.92
N PRO A 33 6.82 -18.76 -15.11
CA PRO A 33 6.53 -17.86 -16.22
C PRO A 33 7.53 -16.70 -16.31
N VAL A 34 7.99 -16.37 -17.52
CA VAL A 34 8.96 -15.30 -17.71
C VAL A 34 8.44 -13.96 -17.26
N GLU A 35 7.14 -13.74 -17.36
CA GLU A 35 6.47 -12.53 -16.85
C GLU A 35 6.74 -12.32 -15.35
N PHE A 36 6.66 -13.38 -14.53
CA PHE A 36 6.97 -13.28 -13.11
C PHE A 36 8.45 -13.01 -12.84
N LEU A 37 9.35 -13.53 -13.68
CA LEU A 37 10.78 -13.21 -13.55
C LEU A 37 11.04 -11.73 -13.85
N LEU A 38 10.43 -11.19 -14.91
CA LEU A 38 10.55 -9.78 -15.27
C LEU A 38 9.90 -8.88 -14.19
N PHE A 39 8.76 -9.29 -13.67
CA PHE A 39 8.08 -8.59 -12.57
C PHE A 39 8.92 -8.61 -11.30
N GLY A 40 9.42 -9.78 -10.88
CA GLY A 40 10.30 -9.93 -9.73
C GLY A 40 11.59 -9.12 -9.85
N LEU A 41 12.22 -9.10 -11.04
CA LEU A 41 13.39 -8.25 -11.32
C LEU A 41 13.06 -6.76 -11.22
N THR A 42 11.86 -6.36 -11.65
CA THR A 42 11.41 -4.96 -11.48
C THR A 42 11.22 -4.62 -10.02
N LEU A 43 10.57 -5.47 -9.23
CA LEU A 43 10.40 -5.27 -7.78
C LEU A 43 11.74 -5.23 -7.06
N LEU A 44 12.66 -6.12 -7.41
CA LEU A 44 14.02 -6.10 -6.89
C LEU A 44 14.76 -4.80 -7.30
N GLY A 45 14.59 -4.35 -8.53
CA GLY A 45 15.13 -3.07 -9.00
C GLY A 45 14.57 -1.89 -8.19
N VAL A 46 13.26 -1.87 -7.88
CA VAL A 46 12.63 -0.85 -7.02
C VAL A 46 13.24 -0.88 -5.62
N ALA A 47 13.45 -2.05 -5.03
CA ALA A 47 14.05 -2.21 -3.71
C ALA A 47 15.53 -1.76 -3.67
N LEU A 48 16.30 -2.03 -4.73
CA LEU A 48 17.72 -1.67 -4.81
C LEU A 48 17.94 -0.18 -5.20
N PHE A 49 17.12 0.36 -6.09
CA PHE A 49 17.23 1.72 -6.64
C PHE A 49 16.14 2.64 -6.10
N HIS A 50 15.97 2.68 -4.77
CA HIS A 50 14.92 3.42 -4.08
C HIS A 50 14.85 4.93 -4.39
N ASN A 51 15.92 5.54 -4.91
CA ASN A 51 15.91 6.94 -5.38
C ASN A 51 15.36 7.10 -6.80
N GLN A 52 15.19 5.99 -7.55
CA GLN A 52 14.76 5.96 -8.96
C GLN A 52 13.58 5.00 -9.17
N THR A 53 12.77 4.80 -8.14
CA THR A 53 11.66 3.82 -8.14
C THR A 53 10.71 4.02 -9.32
N PHE A 54 10.38 5.27 -9.64
CA PHE A 54 9.51 5.61 -10.76
C PHE A 54 10.09 5.19 -12.11
N GLN A 55 11.37 5.49 -12.36
CA GLN A 55 12.04 5.10 -13.62
C GLN A 55 12.15 3.58 -13.74
N VAL A 56 12.45 2.89 -12.63
CA VAL A 56 12.54 1.42 -12.60
C VAL A 56 11.18 0.81 -12.91
N ALA A 57 10.10 1.29 -12.28
CA ALA A 57 8.75 0.79 -12.51
C ALA A 57 8.27 1.01 -13.95
N LEU A 58 8.53 2.20 -14.53
CA LEU A 58 8.21 2.48 -15.93
C LEU A 58 9.00 1.59 -16.89
N THR A 59 10.29 1.37 -16.62
CA THR A 59 11.13 0.48 -17.44
C THR A 59 10.62 -0.97 -17.34
N GLY A 60 10.27 -1.42 -16.13
CA GLY A 60 9.67 -2.74 -15.92
C GLY A 60 8.34 -2.90 -16.65
N LEU A 61 7.43 -1.93 -16.52
CA LEU A 61 6.15 -1.91 -17.24
C LEU A 61 6.38 -1.98 -18.77
N ALA A 62 7.28 -1.16 -19.31
CA ALA A 62 7.60 -1.18 -20.72
C ALA A 62 8.18 -2.53 -21.16
N THR A 63 9.07 -3.12 -20.34
CA THR A 63 9.71 -4.42 -20.63
C THR A 63 8.67 -5.55 -20.63
N VAL A 64 7.80 -5.63 -19.61
CA VAL A 64 6.74 -6.64 -19.54
C VAL A 64 5.73 -6.46 -20.68
N SER A 65 5.31 -5.22 -20.95
CA SER A 65 4.38 -4.92 -22.05
C SER A 65 4.97 -5.33 -23.41
N LEU A 66 6.24 -4.99 -23.67
CA LEU A 66 6.93 -5.36 -24.90
C LEU A 66 7.09 -6.88 -25.02
N TYR A 67 7.47 -7.54 -23.93
CA TYR A 67 7.56 -9.01 -23.89
C TYR A 67 6.21 -9.65 -24.26
N LYS A 68 5.11 -9.18 -23.66
CA LYS A 68 3.78 -9.71 -23.96
C LYS A 68 3.31 -9.39 -25.37
N LEU A 69 3.63 -8.21 -25.90
CA LEU A 69 3.35 -7.85 -27.30
C LEU A 69 4.03 -8.79 -28.29
N MET A 70 5.27 -9.22 -27.98
CA MET A 70 6.08 -10.00 -28.92
C MET A 70 5.91 -11.51 -28.76
N PHE A 71 5.63 -12.01 -27.54
CA PHE A 71 5.78 -13.45 -27.24
C PHE A 71 4.53 -14.15 -26.72
N THR A 72 3.80 -13.57 -25.73
CA THR A 72 2.76 -14.32 -25.00
C THR A 72 1.35 -13.77 -25.21
N GLY A 73 1.19 -12.49 -25.57
CA GLY A 73 -0.12 -11.85 -25.70
C GLY A 73 -0.75 -11.49 -24.34
N PHE A 74 -1.98 -10.99 -24.40
CA PHE A 74 -2.79 -10.57 -23.26
C PHE A 74 -4.06 -11.46 -23.20
N LYS A 75 -4.77 -11.48 -22.06
CA LYS A 75 -6.06 -12.19 -21.94
C LYS A 75 -7.11 -11.70 -22.96
N THR A 76 -6.99 -10.44 -23.39
CA THR A 76 -7.89 -9.78 -24.35
C THR A 76 -7.47 -9.98 -25.83
N GLY A 77 -6.35 -10.67 -26.08
CA GLY A 77 -5.84 -10.93 -27.43
C GLY A 77 -4.33 -10.75 -27.56
N THR A 78 -3.84 -10.85 -28.78
CA THR A 78 -2.41 -10.74 -29.10
C THR A 78 -2.06 -9.38 -29.72
N GLY A 79 -0.79 -9.01 -29.65
CA GLY A 79 -0.26 -7.80 -30.27
C GLY A 79 -0.84 -6.50 -29.68
N VAL A 80 -0.81 -5.44 -30.48
CA VAL A 80 -1.26 -4.09 -30.04
C VAL A 80 -2.72 -4.05 -29.68
N MET A 81 -3.58 -4.78 -30.38
CA MET A 81 -5.01 -4.85 -30.08
C MET A 81 -5.26 -5.52 -28.73
N GLY A 82 -4.49 -6.55 -28.39
CA GLY A 82 -4.54 -7.17 -27.06
C GLY A 82 -4.12 -6.21 -25.95
N LEU A 83 -3.08 -5.39 -26.16
CA LEU A 83 -2.67 -4.36 -25.20
C LEU A 83 -3.76 -3.29 -25.02
N VAL A 84 -4.32 -2.78 -26.12
CA VAL A 84 -5.41 -1.78 -26.07
C VAL A 84 -6.64 -2.33 -25.36
N GLY A 85 -7.03 -3.57 -25.67
CA GLY A 85 -8.12 -4.26 -25.00
C GLY A 85 -7.84 -4.44 -23.50
N HIS A 86 -6.62 -4.83 -23.12
CA HIS A 86 -6.23 -4.98 -21.73
C HIS A 86 -6.31 -3.65 -20.95
N ILE A 87 -5.72 -2.57 -21.49
CA ILE A 87 -5.80 -1.24 -20.88
C ILE A 87 -7.27 -0.76 -20.83
N GLY A 88 -8.05 -1.02 -21.89
CA GLY A 88 -9.47 -0.73 -21.94
C GLY A 88 -10.31 -1.50 -20.91
N HIS A 89 -9.83 -2.64 -20.43
CA HIS A 89 -10.46 -3.37 -19.32
C HIS A 89 -10.07 -2.81 -17.94
N GLU A 90 -8.82 -2.40 -17.79
CA GLU A 90 -8.27 -1.94 -16.50
C GLU A 90 -8.47 -0.42 -16.24
N TRP A 91 -8.88 0.37 -17.24
CA TRP A 91 -8.84 1.83 -17.17
C TRP A 91 -9.67 2.42 -16.01
N VAL A 92 -10.81 1.81 -15.67
CA VAL A 92 -11.68 2.31 -14.60
C VAL A 92 -11.00 2.14 -13.25
N THR A 93 -10.40 0.97 -13.01
CA THR A 93 -9.64 0.68 -11.79
C THR A 93 -8.45 1.62 -11.65
N LEU A 94 -7.68 1.80 -12.74
CA LEU A 94 -6.51 2.69 -12.75
C LEU A 94 -6.92 4.16 -12.55
N ALA A 95 -8.02 4.61 -13.17
CA ALA A 95 -8.53 5.97 -13.01
C ALA A 95 -9.10 6.23 -11.61
N ASN A 96 -9.82 5.25 -11.02
CA ASN A 96 -10.25 5.33 -9.63
C ASN A 96 -9.05 5.43 -8.69
N LEU A 97 -8.05 4.56 -8.85
CA LEU A 97 -6.85 4.56 -8.03
C LEU A 97 -6.08 5.88 -8.18
N PHE A 98 -5.92 6.39 -9.39
CA PHE A 98 -5.31 7.70 -9.63
C PHE A 98 -6.06 8.82 -8.92
N GLY A 99 -7.38 8.88 -9.11
CA GLY A 99 -8.24 9.89 -8.51
C GLY A 99 -8.19 9.87 -6.98
N LEU A 100 -8.22 8.67 -6.39
CA LEU A 100 -8.14 8.49 -4.94
C LEU A 100 -6.77 8.90 -4.38
N LEU A 101 -5.67 8.42 -4.97
CA LEU A 101 -4.32 8.74 -4.49
C LEU A 101 -4.04 10.25 -4.54
N MET A 102 -4.41 10.90 -5.64
CA MET A 102 -4.24 12.35 -5.80
C MET A 102 -5.17 13.12 -4.86
N GLY A 103 -6.42 12.67 -4.69
CA GLY A 103 -7.38 13.30 -3.77
C GLY A 103 -7.01 13.11 -2.31
N PHE A 104 -6.51 11.94 -1.93
CA PHE A 104 -6.06 11.65 -0.57
C PHE A 104 -4.77 12.40 -0.19
N ALA A 105 -3.93 12.75 -1.16
CA ALA A 105 -2.81 13.66 -0.91
C ALA A 105 -3.29 15.05 -0.44
N LEU A 106 -4.36 15.58 -1.04
CA LEU A 106 -5.00 16.82 -0.58
C LEU A 106 -5.68 16.65 0.78
N LEU A 107 -6.37 15.52 1.00
CA LEU A 107 -6.97 15.18 2.29
C LEU A 107 -5.91 15.16 3.40
N ALA A 108 -4.81 14.45 3.20
CA ALA A 108 -3.70 14.37 4.15
C ALA A 108 -3.14 15.76 4.48
N ARG A 109 -3.00 16.63 3.49
CA ARG A 109 -2.54 18.02 3.68
C ARG A 109 -3.54 18.86 4.49
N HIS A 110 -4.85 18.68 4.30
CA HIS A 110 -5.85 19.32 5.14
C HIS A 110 -5.79 18.84 6.57
N PHE A 111 -5.63 17.53 6.80
CA PHE A 111 -5.48 16.98 8.14
C PHE A 111 -4.21 17.50 8.84
N GLU A 112 -3.07 17.50 8.15
CA GLU A 112 -1.82 18.05 8.67
C GLU A 112 -1.98 19.51 9.11
N LYS A 113 -2.57 20.34 8.24
CA LYS A 113 -2.81 21.78 8.52
C LYS A 113 -3.98 22.07 9.46
N SER A 114 -4.71 21.04 9.88
CA SER A 114 -5.77 21.18 10.89
C SER A 114 -5.24 21.46 12.31
N HIS A 115 -3.94 21.27 12.51
CA HIS A 115 -3.22 21.34 13.79
C HIS A 115 -3.59 20.22 14.79
N VAL A 116 -4.46 19.29 14.44
CA VAL A 116 -4.77 18.12 15.29
C VAL A 116 -3.50 17.33 15.63
N PRO A 117 -2.60 17.00 14.68
CA PRO A 117 -1.35 16.28 15.00
C PRO A 117 -0.43 17.03 15.96
N VAL A 118 -0.48 18.37 15.99
CA VAL A 118 0.35 19.21 16.87
C VAL A 118 -0.19 19.26 18.30
N ILE A 119 -1.51 19.12 18.45
CA ILE A 119 -2.19 19.21 19.76
C ILE A 119 -2.19 17.89 20.51
N LEU A 120 -2.37 16.77 19.80
CA LEU A 120 -2.46 15.44 20.35
C LEU A 120 -1.32 15.07 21.32
N PRO A 121 -0.03 15.35 21.03
CA PRO A 121 1.08 15.03 21.91
C PRO A 121 1.01 15.65 23.32
N ARG A 122 0.24 16.70 23.52
CA ARG A 122 0.11 17.37 24.84
C ARG A 122 -0.52 16.46 25.92
N TYR A 123 -1.37 15.54 25.49
CA TYR A 123 -2.11 14.65 26.38
C TYR A 123 -1.35 13.35 26.72
N LEU A 124 -0.17 13.15 26.12
CA LEU A 124 0.60 11.92 26.34
C LEU A 124 1.22 11.89 27.74
N PRO A 125 1.25 10.74 28.44
CA PRO A 125 2.05 10.54 29.65
C PRO A 125 3.54 10.83 29.44
N ASN A 126 4.27 11.13 30.54
CA ASN A 126 5.70 11.42 30.44
C ASN A 126 6.61 10.18 30.55
N ASP A 127 6.02 9.02 30.79
CA ASP A 127 6.68 7.73 30.87
C ASP A 127 6.62 6.97 29.53
N TRP A 128 7.06 5.70 29.52
CA TRP A 128 7.00 4.84 28.34
C TRP A 128 5.57 4.69 27.77
N LYS A 129 4.54 4.83 28.60
CA LYS A 129 3.13 4.77 28.16
C LYS A 129 2.82 5.92 27.19
N GLY A 130 3.47 7.07 27.34
CA GLY A 130 3.32 8.16 26.38
C GLY A 130 3.89 7.82 25.01
N GLY A 131 5.02 7.12 24.95
CA GLY A 131 5.54 6.58 23.70
C GLY A 131 4.61 5.54 23.08
N PHE A 132 4.02 4.64 23.89
CA PHE A 132 3.04 3.68 23.41
C PHE A 132 1.75 4.37 22.92
N ALA A 133 1.22 5.33 23.69
CA ALA A 133 0.04 6.07 23.29
C ALA A 133 0.25 6.86 21.98
N MET A 134 1.47 7.34 21.71
CA MET A 134 1.80 7.93 20.42
C MET A 134 1.71 6.91 19.27
N LEU A 135 2.18 5.66 19.46
CA LEU A 135 2.01 4.61 18.47
C LEU A 135 0.53 4.27 18.24
N VAL A 136 -0.27 4.20 19.31
CA VAL A 136 -1.73 4.04 19.22
C VAL A 136 -2.35 5.19 18.41
N MET A 137 -1.91 6.43 18.62
CA MET A 137 -2.38 7.57 17.83
C MET A 137 -2.02 7.45 16.35
N VAL A 138 -0.78 7.06 16.03
CA VAL A 138 -0.35 6.82 14.64
C VAL A 138 -1.21 5.71 14.00
N PHE A 139 -1.48 4.64 14.73
CA PHE A 139 -2.35 3.56 14.30
C PHE A 139 -3.75 4.08 13.91
N PHE A 140 -4.42 4.82 14.80
CA PHE A 140 -5.75 5.35 14.50
C PHE A 140 -5.74 6.46 13.45
N ILE A 141 -4.71 7.29 13.38
CA ILE A 141 -4.56 8.29 12.31
C ILE A 141 -4.47 7.59 10.95
N SER A 142 -3.70 6.51 10.87
CA SER A 142 -3.56 5.74 9.63
C SER A 142 -4.83 5.03 9.18
N SER A 143 -5.79 4.82 10.08
CA SER A 143 -7.08 4.25 9.69
C SER A 143 -7.93 5.20 8.83
N PHE A 144 -7.61 6.48 8.82
CA PHE A 144 -8.34 7.53 8.09
C PHE A 144 -7.46 8.29 7.10
N LEU A 145 -6.15 8.16 7.21
CA LEU A 145 -5.17 8.74 6.32
C LEU A 145 -4.33 7.61 5.73
N ASP A 146 -3.77 7.88 4.56
CA ASP A 146 -2.75 7.00 3.97
C ASP A 146 -1.62 6.71 4.98
N ASN A 147 -1.12 5.47 4.98
CA ASN A 147 -0.07 5.00 5.88
C ASN A 147 1.23 5.82 5.77
N ILE A 148 1.55 6.36 4.58
CA ILE A 148 2.70 7.25 4.37
C ILE A 148 2.54 8.53 5.17
N ALA A 149 1.39 9.19 5.04
CA ALA A 149 1.08 10.42 5.77
C ALA A 149 1.08 10.18 7.28
N ALA A 150 0.48 9.08 7.75
CA ALA A 150 0.47 8.73 9.17
C ALA A 150 1.88 8.48 9.72
N ALA A 151 2.74 7.78 8.97
CA ALA A 151 4.14 7.55 9.36
C ALA A 151 4.94 8.85 9.45
N LEU A 152 4.79 9.76 8.48
CA LEU A 152 5.45 11.06 8.49
C LEU A 152 4.97 11.95 9.65
N ILE A 153 3.66 11.97 9.93
CA ILE A 153 3.11 12.67 11.10
C ILE A 153 3.67 12.06 12.38
N GLY A 154 3.68 10.74 12.52
CA GLY A 154 4.28 10.03 13.65
C GLY A 154 5.76 10.35 13.82
N GLY A 155 6.52 10.37 12.72
CA GLY A 155 7.92 10.78 12.69
C GLY A 155 8.14 12.22 13.18
N ALA A 156 7.34 13.16 12.65
CA ALA A 156 7.41 14.56 13.06
C ALA A 156 7.05 14.75 14.54
N MET A 157 6.03 14.04 15.04
CA MET A 157 5.67 14.02 16.46
C MET A 157 6.81 13.45 17.31
N ALA A 158 7.41 12.35 16.91
CA ALA A 158 8.56 11.75 17.61
C ALA A 158 9.75 12.71 17.65
N HIS A 159 10.04 13.38 16.53
CA HIS A 159 11.10 14.38 16.46
C HIS A 159 10.93 15.49 17.52
N GLN A 160 9.71 15.99 17.68
CA GLN A 160 9.40 17.03 18.66
C GLN A 160 9.45 16.51 20.11
N LEU A 161 8.80 15.34 20.37
CA LEU A 161 8.67 14.78 21.72
C LEU A 161 9.99 14.29 22.29
N PHE A 162 10.86 13.73 21.46
CA PHE A 162 12.15 13.16 21.86
C PHE A 162 13.35 14.04 21.48
N ARG A 163 13.10 15.30 21.10
CA ARG A 163 14.15 16.29 20.71
C ARG A 163 15.13 15.72 19.68
N ALA A 164 14.58 15.18 18.58
CA ALA A 164 15.33 14.53 17.50
C ALA A 164 16.11 13.25 17.90
N LYS A 165 16.02 12.80 19.15
CA LYS A 165 16.66 11.55 19.61
C LYS A 165 15.65 10.41 19.53
N VAL A 166 15.44 9.87 18.34
CA VAL A 166 14.50 8.77 18.11
C VAL A 166 15.29 7.49 17.85
N HIS A 167 14.99 6.43 18.62
CA HIS A 167 15.65 5.13 18.48
C HIS A 167 15.15 4.43 17.22
N ILE A 168 16.03 3.74 16.47
CA ILE A 168 15.66 3.05 15.20
C ILE A 168 14.51 2.05 15.41
N GLY A 169 14.53 1.27 16.51
CA GLY A 169 13.42 0.35 16.82
C GLY A 169 12.08 1.06 17.06
N TYR A 170 12.10 2.32 17.49
CA TYR A 170 10.88 3.11 17.64
C TYR A 170 10.43 3.72 16.30
N LEU A 171 11.37 4.10 15.43
CA LEU A 171 11.05 4.48 14.04
C LEU A 171 10.41 3.31 13.30
N ALA A 172 10.95 2.10 13.45
CA ALA A 172 10.35 0.89 12.91
C ALA A 172 8.93 0.65 13.46
N ALA A 173 8.70 0.91 14.76
CA ALA A 173 7.38 0.80 15.35
C ALA A 173 6.39 1.87 14.86
N ILE A 174 6.84 3.08 14.50
CA ILE A 174 5.99 4.11 13.86
C ILE A 174 5.50 3.61 12.49
N VAL A 175 6.40 3.03 11.68
CA VAL A 175 6.03 2.42 10.39
C VAL A 175 5.08 1.24 10.59
N ALA A 176 5.37 0.38 11.58
CA ALA A 176 4.52 -0.75 11.92
C ALA A 176 3.12 -0.31 12.38
N ALA A 177 3.03 0.75 13.21
CA ALA A 177 1.76 1.31 13.67
C ALA A 177 0.96 1.93 12.51
N SER A 178 1.62 2.64 11.59
CA SER A 178 0.94 3.21 10.41
C SER A 178 0.45 2.12 9.47
N ASN A 179 1.24 1.11 9.16
CA ASN A 179 0.84 0.02 8.29
C ASN A 179 -0.27 -0.85 8.92
N ALA A 180 -0.15 -1.21 10.21
CA ALA A 180 -1.18 -1.96 10.92
C ALA A 180 -2.50 -1.16 11.03
N GLY A 181 -2.41 0.14 11.26
CA GLY A 181 -3.57 1.03 11.35
C GLY A 181 -4.27 1.22 10.00
N GLY A 182 -3.53 1.22 8.90
CA GLY A 182 -4.09 1.28 7.55
C GLY A 182 -4.73 -0.05 7.11
N ALA A 183 -4.16 -1.18 7.54
CA ALA A 183 -4.53 -2.49 7.03
C ALA A 183 -5.98 -2.92 7.30
N TRP A 184 -6.63 -2.45 8.36
CA TRP A 184 -8.02 -2.78 8.70
C TRP A 184 -9.05 -1.80 8.14
N SER A 185 -8.60 -0.69 7.57
CA SER A 185 -9.48 0.35 7.04
C SER A 185 -9.33 0.44 5.52
N VAL A 186 -10.46 0.43 4.81
CA VAL A 186 -10.48 0.52 3.34
C VAL A 186 -9.97 1.85 2.77
N VAL A 187 -9.71 2.84 3.62
CA VAL A 187 -9.18 4.16 3.23
C VAL A 187 -7.81 4.46 3.85
N GLY A 188 -7.33 3.58 4.73
CA GLY A 188 -6.09 3.81 5.50
C GLY A 188 -4.82 3.32 4.81
N ASP A 189 -4.94 2.46 3.80
CA ASP A 189 -3.82 1.96 3.01
C ASP A 189 -4.23 1.83 1.55
N THR A 190 -3.32 2.08 0.64
CA THR A 190 -3.55 1.89 -0.81
C THR A 190 -3.95 0.44 -1.14
N THR A 191 -3.43 -0.55 -0.42
CA THR A 191 -3.77 -1.97 -0.62
C THR A 191 -5.23 -2.26 -0.32
N THR A 192 -5.72 -1.80 0.82
CA THR A 192 -7.13 -1.97 1.22
C THR A 192 -8.07 -1.10 0.37
N THR A 193 -7.62 0.07 -0.06
CA THR A 193 -8.33 0.89 -1.05
C THR A 193 -8.50 0.14 -2.37
N MET A 194 -7.47 -0.56 -2.85
CA MET A 194 -7.55 -1.40 -4.06
C MET A 194 -8.53 -2.57 -3.88
N MET A 195 -8.51 -3.24 -2.73
CA MET A 195 -9.49 -4.28 -2.39
C MET A 195 -10.91 -3.73 -2.46
N TRP A 196 -11.12 -2.56 -1.90
CA TRP A 196 -12.42 -1.89 -1.89
C TRP A 196 -12.90 -1.48 -3.28
N ILE A 197 -12.01 -0.92 -4.13
CA ILE A 197 -12.30 -0.63 -5.54
C ILE A 197 -12.69 -1.91 -6.30
N ALA A 198 -12.01 -3.02 -6.03
CA ALA A 198 -12.28 -4.32 -6.63
C ALA A 198 -13.58 -4.98 -6.12
N GLY A 199 -14.32 -4.36 -5.21
CA GLY A 199 -15.60 -4.86 -4.71
C GLY A 199 -15.52 -5.69 -3.42
N VAL A 200 -14.35 -5.77 -2.77
CA VAL A 200 -14.23 -6.41 -1.45
C VAL A 200 -15.00 -5.60 -0.41
N SER A 201 -15.80 -6.28 0.39
CA SER A 201 -16.59 -5.64 1.45
C SER A 201 -15.69 -5.02 2.54
N PRO A 202 -15.97 -3.79 2.99
CA PRO A 202 -15.28 -3.22 4.16
C PRO A 202 -15.34 -4.11 5.40
N ALA A 203 -16.43 -4.88 5.57
CA ALA A 203 -16.61 -5.79 6.71
C ALA A 203 -15.54 -6.91 6.71
N GLU A 204 -15.20 -7.46 5.54
CA GLU A 204 -14.15 -8.48 5.39
C GLU A 204 -12.77 -7.91 5.74
N VAL A 205 -12.49 -6.67 5.34
CA VAL A 205 -11.21 -6.01 5.65
C VAL A 205 -11.10 -5.70 7.14
N VAL A 206 -12.21 -5.31 7.80
CA VAL A 206 -12.23 -4.99 9.25
C VAL A 206 -11.84 -6.19 10.13
N GLU A 207 -11.99 -7.43 9.68
CA GLU A 207 -11.54 -8.61 10.43
C GLU A 207 -10.04 -8.57 10.76
N CYS A 208 -9.25 -7.91 9.93
CA CYS A 208 -7.82 -7.66 10.16
C CYS A 208 -7.55 -6.86 11.46
N LEU A 209 -8.52 -6.09 11.97
CA LEU A 209 -8.37 -5.26 13.16
C LEU A 209 -7.93 -6.08 14.38
N PHE A 210 -8.42 -7.33 14.52
CA PHE A 210 -8.01 -8.20 15.61
C PHE A 210 -6.49 -8.43 15.60
N ALA A 211 -5.94 -8.85 14.45
CA ALA A 211 -4.51 -9.09 14.32
C ALA A 211 -3.69 -7.79 14.41
N ALA A 212 -4.19 -6.70 13.83
CA ALA A 212 -3.52 -5.40 13.85
C ALA A 212 -3.40 -4.82 15.27
N LEU A 213 -4.46 -4.92 16.07
CA LEU A 213 -4.42 -4.50 17.48
C LEU A 213 -3.49 -5.40 18.31
N LEU A 214 -3.58 -6.72 18.14
CA LEU A 214 -2.69 -7.64 18.85
C LEU A 214 -1.22 -7.35 18.51
N ALA A 215 -0.91 -7.15 17.22
CA ALA A 215 0.42 -6.77 16.78
C ALA A 215 0.88 -5.46 17.44
N LEU A 216 0.02 -4.43 17.48
CA LEU A 216 0.32 -3.14 18.11
C LEU A 216 0.76 -3.29 19.57
N PHE A 217 0.15 -4.17 20.35
CA PHE A 217 0.58 -4.45 21.71
C PHE A 217 1.92 -5.19 21.75
N ILE A 218 2.11 -6.19 20.89
CA ILE A 218 3.33 -7.01 20.86
C ILE A 218 4.55 -6.17 20.48
N PHE A 219 4.47 -5.34 19.44
CA PHE A 219 5.62 -4.51 19.04
C PHE A 219 5.67 -3.16 19.75
N GLY A 220 4.53 -2.57 20.05
CA GLY A 220 4.45 -1.19 20.53
C GLY A 220 4.96 -1.03 21.96
N ILE A 221 4.67 -1.99 22.85
CA ILE A 221 5.15 -1.93 24.25
C ILE A 221 6.69 -2.03 24.34
N PRO A 222 7.37 -3.02 23.71
CA PRO A 222 8.82 -3.07 23.68
C PRO A 222 9.45 -1.82 23.05
N ALA A 223 8.91 -1.35 21.92
CA ALA A 223 9.40 -0.18 21.24
C ALA A 223 9.31 1.10 22.10
N ALA A 224 8.17 1.30 22.77
CA ALA A 224 7.95 2.45 23.65
C ALA A 224 8.91 2.44 24.87
N ARG A 225 9.14 1.25 25.47
CA ARG A 225 10.10 1.09 26.56
C ARG A 225 11.52 1.35 26.10
N LEU A 226 11.90 0.84 24.92
CA LEU A 226 13.20 1.04 24.31
C LEU A 226 13.44 2.55 24.04
N GLN A 227 12.44 3.24 23.48
CA GLN A 227 12.52 4.67 23.25
C GLN A 227 12.63 5.48 24.55
N HIS A 228 11.86 5.12 25.57
CA HIS A 228 11.91 5.80 26.86
C HIS A 228 13.27 5.66 27.54
N ALA A 229 13.88 4.48 27.45
CA ALA A 229 15.25 4.24 27.96
C ALA A 229 16.30 5.01 27.15
N TYR A 230 16.11 5.18 25.85
CA TYR A 230 17.03 5.90 24.97
C TYR A 230 16.90 7.41 25.11
N SER A 231 15.68 7.92 25.08
CA SER A 231 15.37 9.34 25.29
C SER A 231 13.91 9.48 25.76
N PRO A 232 13.68 9.96 27.00
CA PRO A 232 12.33 10.15 27.53
C PRO A 232 11.61 11.31 26.84
N ILE A 233 10.28 11.36 26.99
CA ILE A 233 9.43 12.44 26.48
C ILE A 233 9.76 13.73 27.24
N ILE A 234 9.98 14.80 26.48
CA ILE A 234 10.18 16.14 27.03
C ILE A 234 9.12 17.07 26.44
N LYS A 235 8.14 17.44 27.29
CA LYS A 235 7.10 18.38 26.88
C LYS A 235 7.62 19.80 26.91
N ASN A 236 7.54 20.49 25.80
CA ASN A 236 7.76 21.92 25.75
C ASN A 236 6.45 22.67 26.10
N ALA A 237 6.52 23.77 26.84
CA ALA A 237 5.40 24.69 27.00
C ALA A 237 5.05 25.28 25.63
N HIS A 238 3.94 24.87 25.06
CA HIS A 238 3.61 25.20 23.68
C HIS A 238 2.66 26.39 23.57
N ARG A 239 2.83 27.18 22.49
CA ARG A 239 1.91 28.25 22.06
C ARG A 239 0.47 27.73 21.99
N HIS A 240 -0.51 28.61 22.24
CA HIS A 240 -1.94 28.32 22.04
C HIS A 240 -2.24 28.09 20.56
N VAL A 241 -2.14 26.85 20.10
CA VAL A 241 -2.54 26.42 18.76
C VAL A 241 -4.01 26.02 18.84
N ARG A 242 -4.85 26.52 17.93
CA ARG A 242 -6.27 26.16 17.81
C ARG A 242 -6.46 25.18 16.64
N ILE A 243 -7.39 24.23 16.82
CA ILE A 243 -7.79 23.30 15.74
C ILE A 243 -8.55 24.08 14.68
N ASP A 244 -8.19 23.88 13.41
CA ASP A 244 -8.97 24.35 12.26
C ASP A 244 -10.05 23.32 11.90
N TRP A 245 -11.22 23.49 12.48
CA TRP A 245 -12.37 22.63 12.26
C TRP A 245 -12.87 22.64 10.82
N GLY A 246 -12.64 23.73 10.07
CA GLY A 246 -12.97 23.79 8.65
C GLY A 246 -12.17 22.78 7.83
N ARG A 247 -10.90 22.57 8.17
CA ARG A 247 -10.05 21.56 7.53
C ARG A 247 -10.46 20.14 7.91
N ILE A 248 -10.84 19.91 9.17
CA ILE A 248 -11.39 18.61 9.60
C ILE A 248 -12.68 18.30 8.87
N PHE A 249 -13.56 19.29 8.69
CA PHE A 249 -14.79 19.11 7.92
C PHE A 249 -14.50 18.69 6.47
N ILE A 250 -13.50 19.27 5.81
CA ILE A 250 -13.10 18.88 4.45
C ILE A 250 -12.61 17.43 4.42
N VAL A 251 -11.77 17.02 5.38
CA VAL A 251 -11.31 15.63 5.50
C VAL A 251 -12.49 14.67 5.60
N LEU A 252 -13.42 14.95 6.52
CA LEU A 252 -14.63 14.13 6.70
C LEU A 252 -15.51 14.12 5.45
N LEU A 253 -15.67 15.26 4.77
CA LEU A 253 -16.46 15.37 3.55
C LEU A 253 -15.91 14.46 2.44
N ILE A 254 -14.59 14.51 2.21
CA ILE A 254 -13.93 13.67 1.20
C ILE A 254 -14.12 12.18 1.52
N LEU A 255 -13.91 11.77 2.78
CA LEU A 255 -14.07 10.37 3.20
C LEU A 255 -15.53 9.91 3.05
N VAL A 256 -16.49 10.73 3.48
CA VAL A 256 -17.93 10.39 3.40
C VAL A 256 -18.37 10.26 1.94
N PHE A 257 -17.94 11.16 1.06
CA PHE A 257 -18.25 11.06 -0.37
C PHE A 257 -17.67 9.78 -0.98
N ALA A 258 -16.42 9.46 -0.69
CA ALA A 258 -15.79 8.22 -1.17
C ALA A 258 -16.57 6.99 -0.68
N MET A 259 -16.87 6.91 0.63
CA MET A 259 -17.57 5.77 1.24
C MET A 259 -18.99 5.60 0.69
N ILE A 260 -19.80 6.68 0.70
CA ILE A 260 -21.18 6.61 0.22
C ILE A 260 -21.21 6.20 -1.25
N THR A 261 -20.36 6.80 -2.09
CA THR A 261 -20.33 6.48 -3.52
C THR A 261 -19.95 5.02 -3.73
N ASN A 262 -18.93 4.51 -3.04
CA ASN A 262 -18.55 3.11 -3.17
C ASN A 262 -19.68 2.17 -2.75
N ILE A 263 -20.30 2.39 -1.58
CA ILE A 263 -21.40 1.55 -1.10
C ILE A 263 -22.58 1.60 -2.09
N VAL A 264 -22.98 2.79 -2.55
CA VAL A 264 -24.11 2.95 -3.47
C VAL A 264 -23.84 2.29 -4.82
N VAL A 265 -22.64 2.49 -5.38
CA VAL A 265 -22.28 1.92 -6.69
C VAL A 265 -22.21 0.40 -6.62
N ASN A 266 -21.51 -0.16 -5.64
CA ASN A 266 -21.33 -1.61 -5.54
C ASN A 266 -22.63 -2.35 -5.11
N SER A 267 -23.47 -1.73 -4.27
CA SER A 267 -24.70 -2.37 -3.80
C SER A 267 -25.88 -2.23 -4.76
N ASN A 268 -26.02 -1.10 -5.45
CA ASN A 268 -27.21 -0.80 -6.24
C ASN A 268 -26.94 -0.73 -7.74
N PHE A 269 -25.70 -0.51 -8.16
CA PHE A 269 -25.31 -0.26 -9.55
C PHE A 269 -24.10 -1.09 -9.98
N SER A 270 -23.97 -2.33 -9.49
CA SER A 270 -22.85 -3.23 -9.79
C SER A 270 -22.59 -3.43 -11.30
N THR A 271 -23.66 -3.41 -12.13
CA THR A 271 -23.55 -3.54 -13.59
C THR A 271 -22.81 -2.38 -14.26
N VAL A 272 -22.82 -1.19 -13.66
CA VAL A 272 -22.14 0.00 -14.21
C VAL A 272 -20.90 0.39 -13.38
N ALA A 273 -20.61 -0.32 -12.31
CA ALA A 273 -19.47 -0.03 -11.45
C ALA A 273 -18.15 0.06 -12.24
N ASN A 274 -17.99 -0.81 -13.23
CA ASN A 274 -16.80 -0.90 -14.09
C ASN A 274 -16.88 -0.03 -15.37
N SER A 275 -17.91 0.83 -15.50
CA SER A 275 -18.05 1.69 -16.68
C SER A 275 -17.44 3.09 -16.52
N PHE A 276 -17.32 3.57 -15.26
CA PHE A 276 -16.82 4.90 -14.94
C PHE A 276 -16.12 4.91 -13.56
N PRO A 277 -15.06 5.72 -13.34
CA PRO A 277 -14.35 5.82 -12.08
C PRO A 277 -15.12 6.64 -11.03
N PHE A 278 -16.27 6.12 -10.57
CA PHE A 278 -17.20 6.84 -9.69
C PHE A 278 -16.59 7.29 -8.38
N ILE A 279 -15.75 6.45 -7.75
CA ILE A 279 -15.19 6.74 -6.44
C ILE A 279 -14.17 7.87 -6.53
N GLY A 280 -13.27 7.81 -7.52
CA GLY A 280 -12.33 8.89 -7.81
C GLY A 280 -13.05 10.20 -8.13
N ALA A 281 -14.09 10.15 -8.98
CA ALA A 281 -14.91 11.31 -9.31
C ALA A 281 -15.60 11.92 -8.08
N ALA A 282 -16.12 11.10 -7.16
CA ALA A 282 -16.75 11.54 -5.93
C ALA A 282 -15.78 12.27 -4.99
N VAL A 283 -14.57 11.72 -4.83
CA VAL A 283 -13.49 12.38 -4.07
C VAL A 283 -13.18 13.76 -4.64
N TRP A 284 -13.02 13.86 -5.97
CA TRP A 284 -12.76 15.14 -6.62
C TRP A 284 -13.95 16.10 -6.56
N ALA A 285 -15.17 15.60 -6.64
CA ALA A 285 -16.37 16.41 -6.41
C ALA A 285 -16.38 16.99 -4.99
N ALA A 286 -16.09 16.19 -3.96
CA ALA A 286 -15.99 16.67 -2.58
C ALA A 286 -14.89 17.74 -2.41
N ILE A 287 -13.73 17.56 -3.03
CA ILE A 287 -12.64 18.53 -3.04
C ILE A 287 -13.12 19.85 -3.66
N LEU A 288 -13.71 19.81 -4.84
CA LEU A 288 -14.18 21.01 -5.54
C LEU A 288 -15.29 21.75 -4.77
N VAL A 289 -16.26 21.03 -4.22
CA VAL A 289 -17.34 21.59 -3.39
C VAL A 289 -16.80 22.23 -2.10
N SER A 290 -15.69 21.74 -1.56
CA SER A 290 -15.09 22.26 -0.32
C SER A 290 -14.20 23.50 -0.51
N ILE A 291 -13.91 23.94 -1.74
CA ILE A 291 -13.11 25.14 -2.03
C ILE A 291 -13.56 26.39 -1.25
N PRO A 292 -14.88 26.69 -1.13
CA PRO A 292 -15.33 27.86 -0.36
C PRO A 292 -15.03 27.80 1.14
N VAL A 293 -14.87 26.58 1.72
CA VAL A 293 -14.59 26.39 3.15
C VAL A 293 -13.14 26.74 3.47
N ARG A 294 -12.20 26.20 2.71
CA ARG A 294 -10.76 26.48 2.79
C ARG A 294 -10.10 26.28 1.45
N ARG A 295 -9.11 27.10 1.13
CA ARG A 295 -8.28 26.93 -0.06
C ARG A 295 -7.47 25.62 0.03
N HIS A 296 -7.41 24.92 -1.09
CA HIS A 296 -6.58 23.72 -1.22
C HIS A 296 -5.13 24.07 -1.58
N ASP A 297 -4.22 23.26 -1.10
CA ASP A 297 -2.79 23.36 -1.41
C ASP A 297 -2.49 22.55 -2.69
N TRP A 298 -2.81 23.11 -3.84
CA TRP A 298 -2.65 22.44 -5.15
C TRP A 298 -1.21 22.03 -5.45
N GLU A 299 -0.23 22.63 -4.79
CA GLU A 299 1.20 22.30 -4.91
C GLU A 299 1.51 20.87 -4.47
N VAL A 300 0.66 20.26 -3.66
CA VAL A 300 0.77 18.85 -3.24
C VAL A 300 0.60 17.88 -4.43
N LEU A 301 -0.17 18.26 -5.45
CA LEU A 301 -0.46 17.38 -6.59
C LEU A 301 0.80 17.06 -7.43
N PRO A 302 1.59 18.03 -7.90
CA PRO A 302 2.83 17.73 -8.61
C PRO A 302 3.83 16.92 -7.78
N GLU A 303 3.88 17.14 -6.46
CA GLU A 303 4.75 16.41 -5.54
C GLU A 303 4.40 14.93 -5.49
N ASN A 304 3.09 14.61 -5.45
CA ASN A 304 2.59 13.23 -5.35
C ASN A 304 2.44 12.53 -6.70
N LEU A 305 2.44 13.26 -7.82
CA LEU A 305 2.20 12.70 -9.15
C LEU A 305 3.18 11.58 -9.52
N LYS A 306 4.48 11.77 -9.24
CA LYS A 306 5.50 10.74 -9.54
C LYS A 306 5.26 9.47 -8.74
N GLY A 307 4.91 9.58 -7.47
CA GLY A 307 4.56 8.45 -6.61
C GLY A 307 3.31 7.73 -7.11
N THR A 308 2.27 8.48 -7.46
CA THR A 308 1.03 7.92 -8.02
C THR A 308 1.29 7.16 -9.32
N LEU A 309 2.04 7.75 -10.27
CA LEU A 309 2.39 7.09 -11.53
C LEU A 309 3.28 5.87 -11.32
N PHE A 310 4.19 5.90 -10.35
CA PHE A 310 4.96 4.74 -9.93
C PHE A 310 4.04 3.58 -9.52
N LEU A 311 3.09 3.83 -8.63
CA LEU A 311 2.14 2.83 -8.14
C LEU A 311 1.26 2.29 -9.26
N LEU A 312 0.71 3.16 -10.11
CA LEU A 312 -0.08 2.76 -11.28
C LEU A 312 0.72 1.87 -12.25
N SER A 313 2.01 2.16 -12.44
CA SER A 313 2.88 1.33 -13.29
C SER A 313 3.01 -0.09 -12.74
N LEU A 314 3.18 -0.24 -11.42
CA LEU A 314 3.26 -1.55 -10.77
C LEU A 314 1.93 -2.30 -10.81
N VAL A 315 0.80 -1.62 -10.58
CA VAL A 315 -0.54 -2.21 -10.66
C VAL A 315 -0.85 -2.68 -12.09
N THR A 316 -0.56 -1.84 -13.08
CA THR A 316 -0.74 -2.22 -14.51
C THR A 316 0.13 -3.41 -14.87
N MET A 317 1.37 -3.47 -14.38
CA MET A 317 2.25 -4.61 -14.62
C MET A 317 1.72 -5.89 -13.94
N ALA A 318 1.25 -5.79 -12.68
CA ALA A 318 0.66 -6.90 -11.96
C ALA A 318 -0.61 -7.44 -12.64
N SER A 319 -1.45 -6.56 -13.22
CA SER A 319 -2.66 -6.97 -13.95
C SER A 319 -2.37 -7.81 -15.21
N MET A 320 -1.15 -7.74 -15.74
CA MET A 320 -0.70 -8.52 -16.90
C MET A 320 -0.12 -9.89 -16.53
N MET A 321 0.01 -10.24 -15.24
CA MET A 321 0.64 -11.49 -14.81
C MET A 321 -0.30 -12.68 -15.03
N PRO A 322 0.26 -13.87 -15.36
CA PRO A 322 -0.48 -15.14 -15.47
C PRO A 322 -0.75 -15.72 -14.06
N VAL A 323 -1.70 -15.14 -13.34
CA VAL A 323 -1.97 -15.46 -11.91
C VAL A 323 -2.43 -16.90 -11.71
N GLU A 324 -2.90 -17.57 -12.75
CA GLU A 324 -3.29 -18.98 -12.75
C GLU A 324 -2.11 -19.93 -12.48
N ALA A 325 -0.88 -19.45 -12.66
CA ALA A 325 0.35 -20.19 -12.35
C ALA A 325 0.83 -20.01 -10.91
N LEU A 326 0.16 -19.16 -10.11
CA LEU A 326 0.48 -18.98 -8.69
C LEU A 326 -0.03 -20.15 -7.84
N PRO A 327 0.61 -20.45 -6.69
CA PRO A 327 0.08 -21.40 -5.73
C PRO A 327 -1.33 -21.00 -5.29
N ALA A 328 -2.19 -21.99 -5.06
CA ALA A 328 -3.56 -21.76 -4.62
C ALA A 328 -3.63 -20.88 -3.36
N ALA A 329 -4.63 -20.01 -3.29
CA ALA A 329 -4.87 -19.14 -2.14
C ALA A 329 -5.14 -20.00 -0.89
N SER A 330 -4.44 -19.70 0.20
CA SER A 330 -4.54 -20.35 1.50
C SER A 330 -3.97 -19.41 2.57
N TRP A 331 -4.23 -19.69 3.85
CA TRP A 331 -3.63 -18.89 4.91
C TRP A 331 -2.10 -18.97 4.90
N GLN A 332 -1.51 -20.10 4.48
CA GLN A 332 -0.06 -20.26 4.35
C GLN A 332 0.51 -19.36 3.26
N THR A 333 -0.13 -19.32 2.08
CA THR A 333 0.29 -18.43 1.00
C THR A 333 0.07 -16.97 1.35
N ALA A 334 -1.03 -16.62 2.04
CA ALA A 334 -1.25 -15.27 2.56
C ALA A 334 -0.16 -14.86 3.56
N MET A 335 0.17 -15.74 4.53
CA MET A 335 1.27 -15.49 5.48
C MET A 335 2.61 -15.33 4.75
N GLY A 336 2.88 -16.16 3.74
CA GLY A 336 4.06 -16.07 2.88
C GLY A 336 4.14 -14.74 2.15
N LEU A 337 3.04 -14.24 1.61
CA LEU A 337 2.97 -12.93 0.93
C LEU A 337 3.37 -11.79 1.86
N GLY A 338 3.08 -11.84 3.14
CA GLY A 338 3.52 -10.82 4.08
C GLY A 338 5.05 -10.81 4.30
N PHE A 339 5.71 -11.96 4.29
CA PHE A 339 7.17 -12.00 4.28
C PHE A 339 7.76 -11.50 2.95
N VAL A 340 7.09 -11.77 1.84
CA VAL A 340 7.45 -11.21 0.53
C VAL A 340 7.25 -9.69 0.54
N SER A 341 6.17 -9.19 1.17
CA SER A 341 5.90 -7.76 1.36
C SER A 341 6.97 -7.05 2.20
N ALA A 342 7.69 -7.75 3.06
CA ALA A 342 8.83 -7.18 3.77
C ALA A 342 9.95 -6.70 2.84
N VAL A 343 10.07 -7.32 1.67
CA VAL A 343 11.13 -7.03 0.68
C VAL A 343 10.59 -6.23 -0.49
N PHE A 344 9.33 -6.47 -0.87
CA PHE A 344 8.67 -5.83 -1.99
C PHE A 344 7.47 -5.02 -1.50
N ASP A 345 7.21 -3.89 -2.16
CA ASP A 345 6.06 -3.05 -1.83
C ASP A 345 4.75 -3.87 -1.82
N ASN A 346 3.86 -3.58 -0.87
CA ASN A 346 2.62 -4.29 -0.65
C ASN A 346 1.61 -4.16 -1.81
N ILE A 347 1.64 -3.06 -2.55
CA ILE A 347 0.66 -2.74 -3.59
C ILE A 347 0.68 -3.73 -4.76
N PRO A 348 1.82 -4.06 -5.40
CA PRO A 348 1.85 -5.03 -6.49
C PRO A 348 1.45 -6.44 -6.04
N LEU A 349 1.74 -6.82 -4.79
CA LEU A 349 1.34 -8.11 -4.24
C LEU A 349 -0.18 -8.20 -4.05
N THR A 350 -0.80 -7.11 -3.58
CA THR A 350 -2.26 -7.00 -3.49
C THR A 350 -2.91 -7.06 -4.87
N ALA A 351 -2.35 -6.38 -5.86
CA ALA A 351 -2.87 -6.44 -7.24
C ALA A 351 -2.85 -7.87 -7.81
N LEU A 352 -1.76 -8.62 -7.56
CA LEU A 352 -1.67 -10.04 -7.94
C LEU A 352 -2.73 -10.89 -7.23
N ALA A 353 -2.88 -10.72 -5.92
CA ALA A 353 -3.82 -11.49 -5.12
C ALA A 353 -5.28 -11.20 -5.51
N LEU A 354 -5.62 -9.95 -5.81
CA LEU A 354 -6.94 -9.56 -6.33
C LEU A 354 -7.25 -10.23 -7.67
N LYS A 355 -6.27 -10.31 -8.56
CA LYS A 355 -6.42 -11.01 -9.85
C LYS A 355 -6.53 -12.52 -9.69
N GLN A 356 -5.85 -13.11 -8.71
CA GLN A 356 -5.91 -14.53 -8.42
C GLN A 356 -7.24 -14.92 -7.79
N GLY A 357 -7.71 -14.13 -6.81
CA GLY A 357 -8.90 -14.41 -6.02
C GLY A 357 -8.71 -15.56 -5.01
N GLY A 358 -9.77 -15.88 -4.28
CA GLY A 358 -9.80 -17.03 -3.36
C GLY A 358 -9.10 -16.82 -2.03
N TYR A 359 -8.66 -15.60 -1.73
CA TYR A 359 -8.11 -15.24 -0.43
C TYR A 359 -9.23 -14.87 0.56
N ASP A 360 -8.91 -15.02 1.83
CA ASP A 360 -9.58 -14.30 2.90
C ASP A 360 -9.01 -12.89 2.94
N TRP A 361 -9.86 -11.89 2.68
CA TRP A 361 -9.41 -10.52 2.45
C TRP A 361 -8.91 -9.84 3.72
N GLY A 362 -9.45 -10.19 4.89
CA GLY A 362 -8.95 -9.70 6.17
C GLY A 362 -7.54 -10.21 6.46
N PHE A 363 -7.29 -11.49 6.20
CA PHE A 363 -5.96 -12.09 6.34
C PHE A 363 -4.95 -11.51 5.35
N LEU A 364 -5.39 -11.34 4.09
CA LEU A 364 -4.52 -10.76 3.07
C LEU A 364 -4.17 -9.30 3.40
N ALA A 365 -5.16 -8.49 3.81
CA ALA A 365 -4.95 -7.10 4.20
C ALA A 365 -3.93 -6.98 5.33
N TYR A 366 -4.06 -7.81 6.39
CA TYR A 366 -3.07 -7.85 7.45
C TYR A 366 -1.70 -8.29 6.94
N ALA A 367 -1.65 -9.38 6.17
CA ALA A 367 -0.39 -9.96 5.72
C ALA A 367 0.41 -8.97 4.88
N VAL A 368 -0.16 -8.44 3.82
CA VAL A 368 0.57 -7.54 2.91
C VAL A 368 0.75 -6.15 3.49
N GLY A 369 -0.26 -5.61 4.17
CA GLY A 369 -0.20 -4.27 4.77
C GLY A 369 0.82 -4.20 5.90
N PHE A 370 0.69 -5.06 6.91
CA PHE A 370 1.60 -5.06 8.06
C PHE A 370 2.97 -5.68 7.73
N GLY A 371 3.03 -6.70 6.85
CA GLY A 371 4.26 -7.39 6.47
C GLY A 371 5.36 -6.47 5.96
N GLY A 372 5.01 -5.44 5.21
CA GLY A 372 5.93 -4.40 4.74
C GLY A 372 6.67 -3.62 5.83
N SER A 373 6.27 -3.76 7.10
CA SER A 373 6.92 -3.09 8.23
C SER A 373 8.21 -3.76 8.69
N MET A 374 8.44 -5.01 8.32
CA MET A 374 9.58 -5.78 8.80
C MET A 374 10.93 -5.25 8.31
N LEU A 375 10.95 -4.55 7.16
CA LEU A 375 12.12 -3.83 6.63
C LEU A 375 11.75 -2.39 6.30
N TRP A 376 12.70 -1.46 6.41
CA TRP A 376 12.45 -0.04 6.19
C TRP A 376 11.98 0.30 4.76
N PHE A 377 12.35 -0.51 3.78
CA PHE A 377 11.97 -0.34 2.37
C PHE A 377 10.81 -1.25 1.91
N GLY A 378 10.29 -2.11 2.79
CA GLY A 378 9.19 -3.03 2.48
C GLY A 378 7.83 -2.33 2.32
N SER A 379 7.73 -1.05 2.70
CA SER A 379 6.54 -0.23 2.47
C SER A 379 6.90 1.20 2.13
N SER A 380 6.05 1.87 1.37
CA SER A 380 6.20 3.28 1.04
C SER A 380 6.26 4.18 2.29
N ALA A 381 5.56 3.81 3.37
CA ALA A 381 5.63 4.49 4.67
C ALA A 381 7.03 4.40 5.30
N GLY A 382 7.66 3.23 5.24
CA GLY A 382 9.02 3.02 5.72
C GLY A 382 10.05 3.81 4.93
N VAL A 383 9.95 3.83 3.60
CA VAL A 383 10.81 4.63 2.72
C VAL A 383 10.67 6.12 3.04
N ALA A 384 9.44 6.63 3.17
CA ALA A 384 9.18 8.04 3.47
C ALA A 384 9.75 8.45 4.83
N LEU A 385 9.52 7.65 5.87
CA LEU A 385 10.07 7.92 7.21
C LEU A 385 11.60 7.87 7.23
N SER A 386 12.21 6.92 6.50
CA SER A 386 13.67 6.79 6.40
C SER A 386 14.33 7.93 5.62
N ASN A 387 13.59 8.66 4.79
CA ASN A 387 14.08 9.89 4.17
C ASN A 387 14.13 11.04 5.19
N MET A 388 13.22 11.06 6.17
CA MET A 388 13.25 12.01 7.30
C MET A 388 14.35 11.64 8.32
N TYR A 389 14.65 10.33 8.47
CA TYR A 389 15.62 9.79 9.41
C TYR A 389 16.63 8.88 8.67
N PRO A 390 17.68 9.44 8.06
CA PRO A 390 18.61 8.66 7.23
C PRO A 390 19.30 7.50 7.96
N GLU A 391 19.46 7.60 9.29
CA GLU A 391 19.99 6.54 10.14
C GLU A 391 19.11 5.27 10.15
N ALA A 392 17.83 5.38 9.83
CA ALA A 392 16.90 4.26 9.73
C ALA A 392 17.13 3.38 8.48
N LYS A 393 17.90 3.85 7.48
CA LYS A 393 18.17 3.10 6.24
C LYS A 393 19.09 1.89 6.39
N SER A 394 19.53 1.57 7.59
CA SER A 394 20.36 0.39 7.85
C SER A 394 19.50 -0.85 8.11
N VAL A 395 19.49 -1.80 7.16
CA VAL A 395 18.76 -3.07 7.29
C VAL A 395 19.18 -3.85 8.54
N GLY A 396 20.48 -3.93 8.81
CA GLY A 396 20.99 -4.65 9.98
C GLY A 396 20.53 -4.03 11.31
N GLN A 397 20.53 -2.69 11.40
CA GLN A 397 20.05 -1.98 12.58
C GLN A 397 18.52 -2.09 12.72
N TRP A 398 17.79 -2.01 11.60
CA TRP A 398 16.34 -2.17 11.59
C TRP A 398 15.92 -3.55 12.10
N LEU A 399 16.53 -4.63 11.59
CA LEU A 399 16.26 -5.99 12.05
C LEU A 399 16.70 -6.20 13.51
N ARG A 400 17.89 -5.72 13.89
CA ARG A 400 18.41 -5.88 15.26
C ARG A 400 17.53 -5.22 16.31
N HIS A 401 17.04 -4.02 16.03
CA HIS A 401 16.28 -3.22 16.99
C HIS A 401 14.76 -3.25 16.77
N GLY A 402 14.29 -3.77 15.63
CA GLY A 402 12.87 -3.91 15.29
C GLY A 402 12.39 -5.37 15.16
N TRP A 403 13.17 -6.37 15.61
CA TRP A 403 12.84 -7.79 15.50
C TRP A 403 11.46 -8.16 16.05
N PHE A 404 11.00 -7.43 17.06
CA PHE A 404 9.67 -7.61 17.66
C PHE A 404 8.52 -7.35 16.67
N ILE A 405 8.76 -6.63 15.55
CA ILE A 405 7.77 -6.42 14.50
C ILE A 405 7.53 -7.72 13.74
N ALA A 406 8.59 -8.45 13.38
CA ALA A 406 8.46 -9.74 12.70
C ALA A 406 7.79 -10.78 13.62
N VAL A 407 8.09 -10.77 14.92
CA VAL A 407 7.40 -11.60 15.92
C VAL A 407 5.92 -11.21 16.01
N ALA A 408 5.62 -9.91 16.08
CA ALA A 408 4.25 -9.41 16.11
C ALA A 408 3.47 -9.84 14.86
N TYR A 409 4.09 -9.77 13.66
CA TYR A 409 3.50 -10.24 12.41
C TYR A 409 3.08 -11.71 12.52
N GLY A 410 4.02 -12.60 12.83
CA GLY A 410 3.77 -14.04 12.87
C GLY A 410 2.78 -14.45 13.95
N VAL A 411 2.97 -13.94 15.18
CA VAL A 411 2.09 -14.28 16.32
C VAL A 411 0.65 -13.79 16.07
N SER A 412 0.48 -12.56 15.60
CA SER A 412 -0.87 -12.01 15.40
C SER A 412 -1.57 -12.66 14.21
N PHE A 413 -0.84 -12.99 13.13
CA PHE A 413 -1.40 -13.75 12.00
C PHE A 413 -1.89 -15.13 12.45
N LEU A 414 -1.05 -15.89 13.17
CA LEU A 414 -1.43 -17.21 13.68
C LEU A 414 -2.56 -17.14 14.71
N ALA A 415 -2.57 -16.11 15.56
CA ALA A 415 -3.68 -15.87 16.48
C ALA A 415 -4.98 -15.60 15.72
N MET A 416 -4.94 -14.84 14.61
CA MET A 416 -6.10 -14.62 13.74
C MET A 416 -6.58 -15.93 13.11
N VAL A 417 -5.67 -16.80 12.63
CA VAL A 417 -6.02 -18.14 12.13
C VAL A 417 -6.73 -18.97 13.21
N ALA A 418 -6.24 -18.91 14.46
CA ALA A 418 -6.78 -19.72 15.55
C ALA A 418 -8.12 -19.21 16.08
N VAL A 419 -8.37 -17.90 16.08
CA VAL A 419 -9.52 -17.25 16.71
C VAL A 419 -10.63 -16.94 15.71
N VAL A 420 -10.25 -16.32 14.58
CA VAL A 420 -11.20 -15.91 13.52
C VAL A 420 -11.48 -17.08 12.57
N GLY A 421 -10.43 -17.85 12.22
CA GLY A 421 -10.50 -18.89 11.22
C GLY A 421 -10.27 -18.34 9.80
N TRP A 422 -9.93 -19.22 8.86
CA TRP A 422 -9.73 -18.86 7.46
C TRP A 422 -11.03 -19.06 6.66
N HIS A 423 -11.57 -17.97 6.12
CA HIS A 423 -12.81 -17.95 5.35
C HIS A 423 -12.58 -17.35 3.96
N PRO A 424 -12.11 -18.17 2.97
CA PRO A 424 -11.81 -17.64 1.65
C PRO A 424 -13.07 -17.08 1.00
N ALA A 425 -13.00 -15.84 0.57
CA ALA A 425 -14.05 -15.20 -0.21
C ALA A 425 -13.97 -15.60 -1.68
N GLY A 426 -15.10 -15.53 -2.38
CA GLY A 426 -15.11 -15.67 -3.84
C GLY A 426 -14.25 -14.59 -4.53
N GLN A 427 -14.10 -14.71 -5.87
CA GLN A 427 -13.48 -13.62 -6.62
C GLN A 427 -14.29 -12.33 -6.40
N PRO A 428 -13.62 -11.17 -6.20
CA PRO A 428 -14.30 -9.89 -6.16
C PRO A 428 -15.09 -9.71 -7.46
N THR A 429 -16.31 -9.20 -7.34
CA THR A 429 -17.24 -9.05 -8.47
C THR A 429 -16.92 -7.83 -9.36
N GLY A 430 -15.69 -7.31 -9.28
CA GLY A 430 -15.22 -6.15 -10.04
C GLY A 430 -14.74 -6.45 -11.45
#